data_001b32270bd6c0f4f79c36f15d43dd34
#
_entry.id   001b32270bd6c0f4f79c36f15d43dd34
#
_cell.length_a   1.000
_cell.length_b   1.000
_cell.length_c   1.000
_cell.angle_alpha   90.00
_cell.angle_beta   90.00
_cell.angle_gamma   90.00
#
_symmetry.space_group_name_H-M   'P 1'
#
loop_
_entity.id
_entity.type
_entity.pdbx_description
1 polymer ?
#
loop_
_entity_poly.entity_id
_entity_poly.type
_entity_poly.pdbx_seq_one_letter_code
_entity_poly.pdbx_strand_id
1 'polypeptide(L)'
;MKQNAGLKILNCAAVLVMLGGCFDMLMPAVPSNLAGYLKLAKADMSPQLSFLLLGLLRALGGCLLAIGLTGLFIINGPVKRGEKWASWALLILISLSEGINASQMWRFGSPYYFPLGFVGLTVLGITMLPKQSEASCESCSV
;
A
#
# COMPACT_ATOMS: atom_id res chain seq x y z
N MET A 1 -13.89 -21.33 7.59
CA MET A 1 -14.47 -19.97 7.50
C MET A 1 -13.46 -18.83 7.76
N LYS A 2 -12.55 -18.91 8.75
CA LYS A 2 -11.59 -17.84 9.07
C LYS A 2 -10.58 -17.51 7.95
N GLN A 3 -10.07 -18.53 7.24
CA GLN A 3 -9.11 -18.32 6.14
C GLN A 3 -9.65 -17.42 5.02
N ASN A 4 -10.93 -17.61 4.66
CA ASN A 4 -11.56 -16.79 3.62
C ASN A 4 -11.75 -15.33 4.06
N ALA A 5 -11.91 -15.07 5.36
CA ALA A 5 -12.04 -13.72 5.89
C ALA A 5 -10.69 -12.97 5.82
N GLY A 6 -9.60 -13.61 6.27
CA GLY A 6 -8.24 -13.03 6.18
C GLY A 6 -7.86 -12.69 4.74
N LEU A 7 -8.08 -13.62 3.80
CA LEU A 7 -7.79 -13.37 2.37
C LEU A 7 -8.64 -12.23 1.79
N LYS A 8 -9.92 -12.11 2.18
CA LYS A 8 -10.78 -10.99 1.73
C LYS A 8 -10.26 -9.65 2.24
N ILE A 9 -9.84 -9.58 3.51
CA ILE A 9 -9.30 -8.36 4.10
C ILE A 9 -7.99 -7.96 3.39
N LEU A 10 -7.09 -8.91 3.13
CA LEU A 10 -5.85 -8.66 2.42
C LEU A 10 -6.09 -8.16 0.99
N ASN A 11 -7.01 -8.80 0.25
CA ASN A 11 -7.39 -8.34 -1.09
C ASN A 11 -8.00 -6.93 -1.04
N CYS A 12 -8.85 -6.63 -0.05
CA CYS A 12 -9.41 -5.30 0.15
C CYS A 12 -8.29 -4.27 0.38
N ALA A 13 -7.32 -4.55 1.26
CA ALA A 13 -6.18 -3.67 1.51
C ALA A 13 -5.38 -3.40 0.22
N ALA A 14 -5.05 -4.44 -0.56
CA ALA A 14 -4.32 -4.29 -1.82
C ALA A 14 -5.09 -3.45 -2.85
N VAL A 15 -6.41 -3.65 -2.98
CA VAL A 15 -7.27 -2.84 -3.86
C VAL A 15 -7.32 -1.39 -3.41
N LEU A 16 -7.39 -1.12 -2.10
CA LEU A 16 -7.39 0.25 -1.57
C LEU A 16 -6.07 0.97 -1.85
N VAL A 17 -4.93 0.29 -1.74
CA VAL A 17 -3.61 0.83 -2.13
C VAL A 17 -3.59 1.16 -3.62
N MET A 18 -4.13 0.29 -4.48
CA MET A 18 -4.25 0.56 -5.92
C MET A 18 -5.13 1.78 -6.21
N LEU A 19 -6.26 1.90 -5.53
CA LEU A 19 -7.16 3.06 -5.70
C LEU A 19 -6.48 4.36 -5.28
N GLY A 20 -5.70 4.35 -4.19
CA GLY A 20 -4.85 5.47 -3.80
C GLY A 20 -3.85 5.85 -4.90
N GLY A 21 -3.16 4.87 -5.47
CA GLY A 21 -2.24 5.08 -6.58
C GLY A 21 -2.93 5.65 -7.83
N CYS A 22 -4.12 5.14 -8.18
CA CYS A 22 -4.93 5.71 -9.28
C CYS A 22 -5.30 7.17 -9.01
N PHE A 23 -5.70 7.47 -7.77
CA PHE A 23 -6.06 8.84 -7.38
C PHE A 23 -4.88 9.79 -7.57
N ASP A 24 -3.68 9.42 -7.11
CA ASP A 24 -2.47 10.24 -7.27
C ASP A 24 -2.08 10.42 -8.74
N MET A 25 -2.22 9.37 -9.56
CA MET A 25 -1.94 9.46 -11.00
C MET A 25 -2.90 10.39 -11.76
N LEU A 26 -4.17 10.40 -11.36
CA LEU A 26 -5.22 11.15 -12.04
C LEU A 26 -5.36 12.58 -11.51
N MET A 27 -4.54 12.99 -10.54
CA MET A 27 -4.63 14.30 -9.92
C MET A 27 -4.40 15.43 -10.95
N PRO A 28 -5.36 16.35 -11.13
CA PRO A 28 -5.28 17.37 -12.18
C PRO A 28 -4.40 18.56 -11.82
N ALA A 29 -4.17 18.79 -10.52
CA ALA A 29 -3.42 19.94 -10.01
C ALA A 29 -2.69 19.60 -8.72
N VAL A 30 -1.63 20.36 -8.42
CA VAL A 30 -0.88 20.23 -7.16
C VAL A 30 -1.81 20.44 -5.97
N PRO A 31 -1.83 19.53 -4.97
CA PRO A 31 -2.63 19.65 -3.76
C PRO A 31 -2.32 20.91 -2.98
N SER A 32 -3.35 21.53 -2.41
CA SER A 32 -3.18 22.76 -1.60
C SER A 32 -2.27 22.57 -0.39
N ASN A 33 -2.27 21.38 0.20
CA ASN A 33 -1.41 21.04 1.35
C ASN A 33 0.07 21.07 0.97
N LEU A 34 0.42 20.56 -0.22
CA LEU A 34 1.79 20.59 -0.71
C LEU A 34 2.21 22.02 -1.08
N ALA A 35 1.33 22.82 -1.70
CA ALA A 35 1.56 24.22 -1.97
C ALA A 35 1.77 25.02 -0.66
N GLY A 36 0.95 24.76 0.36
CA GLY A 36 1.07 25.38 1.68
C GLY A 36 2.39 25.02 2.39
N TYR A 37 2.85 23.77 2.28
CA TYR A 37 4.15 23.34 2.80
C TYR A 37 5.31 24.10 2.15
N LEU A 38 5.24 24.35 0.86
CA LEU A 38 6.22 25.13 0.11
C LEU A 38 6.10 26.64 0.38
N LYS A 39 5.12 27.08 1.19
CA LYS A 39 4.81 28.50 1.43
C LYS A 39 4.57 29.31 0.15
N LEU A 40 4.11 28.65 -0.91
CA LEU A 40 3.82 29.26 -2.19
C LEU A 40 2.30 29.30 -2.40
N ALA A 41 1.77 30.44 -2.78
CA ALA A 41 0.43 30.47 -3.31
C ALA A 41 0.37 29.72 -4.64
N LYS A 42 -0.73 29.02 -4.94
CA LYS A 42 -0.86 28.31 -6.23
C LYS A 42 -0.66 29.23 -7.45
N ALA A 43 -1.02 30.50 -7.31
CA ALA A 43 -0.86 31.52 -8.35
C ALA A 43 0.61 31.89 -8.59
N ASP A 44 1.47 31.73 -7.60
CA ASP A 44 2.90 32.10 -7.66
C ASP A 44 3.79 30.92 -8.09
N MET A 45 3.21 29.74 -8.28
CA MET A 45 3.95 28.58 -8.77
C MET A 45 4.29 28.72 -10.25
N SER A 46 5.58 28.61 -10.57
CA SER A 46 5.98 28.54 -11.97
C SER A 46 5.39 27.29 -12.64
N PRO A 47 5.06 27.36 -13.94
CA PRO A 47 4.54 26.21 -14.68
C PRO A 47 5.49 24.99 -14.61
N GLN A 48 6.80 25.24 -14.62
CA GLN A 48 7.82 24.18 -14.53
C GLN A 48 7.79 23.45 -13.18
N LEU A 49 7.65 24.21 -12.08
CA LEU A 49 7.57 23.62 -10.73
C LEU A 49 6.28 22.80 -10.57
N SER A 50 5.16 23.33 -11.06
CA SER A 50 3.87 22.60 -11.04
C SER A 50 3.95 21.30 -11.84
N PHE A 51 4.57 21.32 -13.01
CA PHE A 51 4.76 20.14 -13.85
C PHE A 51 5.63 19.10 -13.16
N LEU A 52 6.75 19.53 -12.54
CA LEU A 52 7.65 18.64 -11.79
C LEU A 52 6.94 17.97 -10.62
N LEU A 53 6.21 18.74 -9.81
CA LEU A 53 5.48 18.20 -8.64
C LEU A 53 4.40 17.22 -9.06
N LEU A 54 3.63 17.54 -10.11
CA LEU A 54 2.63 16.60 -10.63
C LEU A 54 3.26 15.36 -11.23
N GLY A 55 4.41 15.48 -11.89
CA GLY A 55 5.18 14.34 -12.40
C GLY A 55 5.62 13.39 -11.27
N LEU A 56 6.13 13.94 -10.17
CA LEU A 56 6.50 13.17 -8.98
C LEU A 56 5.30 12.47 -8.34
N LEU A 57 4.17 13.17 -8.19
CA LEU A 57 2.94 12.58 -7.64
C LEU A 57 2.43 11.44 -8.52
N ARG A 58 2.45 11.60 -9.84
CA ARG A 58 2.05 10.55 -10.78
C ARG A 58 2.99 9.34 -10.74
N ALA A 59 4.30 9.59 -10.60
CA ALA A 59 5.27 8.51 -10.43
C ALA A 59 5.02 7.73 -9.13
N LEU A 60 4.75 8.42 -8.02
CA LEU A 60 4.36 7.78 -6.75
C LEU A 60 3.09 6.97 -6.90
N GLY A 61 2.05 7.52 -7.54
CA GLY A 61 0.82 6.80 -7.84
C GLY A 61 1.04 5.53 -8.65
N GLY A 62 1.93 5.58 -9.66
CA GLY A 62 2.34 4.41 -10.44
C GLY A 62 3.02 3.34 -9.58
N CYS A 63 3.89 3.75 -8.66
CA CYS A 63 4.52 2.83 -7.70
C CYS A 63 3.49 2.16 -6.78
N LEU A 64 2.52 2.91 -6.23
CA LEU A 64 1.45 2.37 -5.40
C LEU A 64 0.58 1.38 -6.16
N LEU A 65 0.26 1.66 -7.43
CA LEU A 65 -0.43 0.74 -8.31
C LEU A 65 0.34 -0.58 -8.48
N ALA A 66 1.64 -0.50 -8.76
CA ALA A 66 2.49 -1.68 -8.92
C ALA A 66 2.56 -2.50 -7.62
N ILE A 67 2.66 -1.82 -6.46
CA ILE A 67 2.65 -2.45 -5.12
C ILE A 67 1.33 -3.16 -4.88
N GLY A 68 0.20 -2.52 -5.13
CA GLY A 68 -1.12 -3.13 -4.95
C GLY A 68 -1.34 -4.34 -5.86
N LEU A 69 -0.96 -4.25 -7.15
CA LEU A 69 -1.00 -5.37 -8.09
C LEU A 69 -0.12 -6.53 -7.63
N THR A 70 1.13 -6.25 -7.25
CA THR A 70 2.05 -7.26 -6.72
C THR A 70 1.47 -7.91 -5.46
N GLY A 71 0.87 -7.11 -4.58
CA GLY A 71 0.16 -7.59 -3.39
C GLY A 71 -0.96 -8.57 -3.75
N LEU A 72 -1.80 -8.25 -4.75
CA LEU A 72 -2.86 -9.15 -5.20
C LEU A 72 -2.31 -10.49 -5.73
N PHE A 73 -1.20 -10.47 -6.49
CA PHE A 73 -0.56 -11.70 -6.96
C PHE A 73 -0.02 -12.55 -5.80
N ILE A 74 0.64 -11.91 -4.82
CA ILE A 74 1.16 -12.60 -3.64
C ILE A 74 0.00 -13.18 -2.80
N ILE A 75 -1.09 -12.44 -2.61
CA ILE A 75 -2.25 -12.88 -1.82
C ILE A 75 -2.93 -14.08 -2.48
N ASN A 76 -3.24 -13.98 -3.78
CA ASN A 76 -4.00 -15.01 -4.49
C ASN A 76 -3.14 -16.21 -4.95
N GLY A 77 -1.83 -16.08 -4.92
CA GLY A 77 -0.86 -17.14 -5.16
C GLY A 77 -0.35 -17.75 -3.86
N PRO A 78 0.88 -17.37 -3.44
CA PRO A 78 1.57 -18.04 -2.33
C PRO A 78 0.88 -17.89 -0.96
N VAL A 79 0.26 -16.74 -0.63
CA VAL A 79 -0.47 -16.59 0.66
C VAL A 79 -1.66 -17.53 0.71
N LYS A 80 -2.42 -17.66 -0.39
CA LYS A 80 -3.54 -18.60 -0.49
C LYS A 80 -3.10 -20.05 -0.37
N ARG A 81 -1.89 -20.39 -0.86
CA ARG A 81 -1.29 -21.71 -0.67
C ARG A 81 -0.72 -21.92 0.72
N GLY A 82 -0.69 -20.87 1.54
CA GLY A 82 -0.26 -20.91 2.91
C GLY A 82 1.27 -20.78 3.10
N GLU A 83 1.99 -20.26 2.14
CA GLU A 83 3.43 -20.05 2.23
C GLU A 83 3.75 -18.93 3.23
N LYS A 84 4.42 -19.27 4.35
CA LYS A 84 4.71 -18.32 5.45
C LYS A 84 5.52 -17.10 4.99
N TRP A 85 6.50 -17.30 4.11
CA TRP A 85 7.33 -16.21 3.60
C TRP A 85 6.52 -15.15 2.86
N ALA A 86 5.45 -15.55 2.18
CA ALA A 86 4.62 -14.65 1.38
C ALA A 86 3.84 -13.65 2.26
N SER A 87 3.40 -14.07 3.44
CA SER A 87 2.76 -13.19 4.41
C SER A 87 3.74 -12.15 4.94
N TRP A 88 5.00 -12.53 5.22
CA TRP A 88 6.04 -11.60 5.62
C TRP A 88 6.42 -10.64 4.50
N ALA A 89 6.59 -11.15 3.28
CA ALA A 89 6.88 -10.33 2.10
C ALA A 89 5.80 -9.26 1.86
N LEU A 90 4.53 -9.67 1.96
CA LEU A 90 3.39 -8.75 1.84
C LEU A 90 3.39 -7.70 2.94
N LEU A 91 3.64 -8.10 4.19
CA LEU A 91 3.71 -7.18 5.32
C LEU A 91 4.81 -6.14 5.14
N ILE A 92 6.02 -6.57 4.78
CA ILE A 92 7.15 -5.68 4.52
C ILE A 92 6.84 -4.73 3.36
N LEU A 93 6.31 -5.25 2.26
CA LEU A 93 5.99 -4.48 1.06
C LEU A 93 5.02 -3.33 1.38
N ILE A 94 3.89 -3.64 2.03
CA ILE A 94 2.85 -2.64 2.34
C ILE A 94 3.30 -1.73 3.49
N SER A 95 3.93 -2.27 4.55
CA SER A 95 4.34 -1.45 5.69
C SER A 95 5.43 -0.46 5.31
N LEU A 96 6.38 -0.85 4.46
CA LEU A 96 7.45 0.05 4.03
C LEU A 96 6.90 1.16 3.12
N SER A 97 6.08 0.82 2.12
CA SER A 97 5.52 1.81 1.19
C SER A 97 4.57 2.77 1.90
N GLU A 98 3.60 2.25 2.64
CA GLU A 98 2.60 3.07 3.30
C GLU A 98 3.15 3.79 4.54
N GLY A 99 4.15 3.22 5.22
CA GLY A 99 4.85 3.88 6.31
C GLY A 99 5.62 5.13 5.85
N ILE A 100 6.33 5.04 4.72
CA ILE A 100 7.00 6.19 4.11
C ILE A 100 5.96 7.22 3.67
N ASN A 101 4.88 6.78 2.99
CA ASN A 101 3.80 7.64 2.54
C ASN A 101 3.15 8.38 3.72
N ALA A 102 2.81 7.68 4.79
CA ALA A 102 2.26 8.27 6.01
C ALA A 102 3.20 9.33 6.62
N SER A 103 4.51 9.06 6.67
CA SER A 103 5.50 9.99 7.20
C SER A 103 5.57 11.30 6.41
N GLN A 104 5.45 11.22 5.09
CA GLN A 104 5.42 12.40 4.23
C GLN A 104 4.09 13.15 4.37
N MET A 105 2.95 12.43 4.39
CA MET A 105 1.63 13.03 4.62
C MET A 105 1.57 13.79 5.95
N TRP A 106 2.15 13.23 7.01
CA TRP A 106 2.28 13.93 8.30
C TRP A 106 2.99 15.27 8.15
N ARG A 107 4.14 15.30 7.46
CA ARG A 107 4.93 16.52 7.26
C ARG A 107 4.18 17.58 6.45
N PHE A 108 3.33 17.16 5.51
CA PHE A 108 2.55 18.07 4.66
C PHE A 108 1.21 18.48 5.29
N GLY A 109 0.91 18.05 6.52
CA GLY A 109 -0.39 18.30 7.16
C GLY A 109 -1.56 17.61 6.47
N SER A 110 -1.28 16.56 5.71
CA SER A 110 -2.28 15.72 5.04
C SER A 110 -2.76 14.59 5.95
N PRO A 111 -3.92 13.97 5.69
CA PRO A 111 -4.47 12.92 6.54
C PRO A 111 -3.66 11.60 6.44
N TYR A 112 -2.60 11.50 7.22
CA TYR A 112 -1.66 10.37 7.30
C TYR A 112 -2.26 9.06 7.82
N TYR A 113 -3.44 9.12 8.43
CA TYR A 113 -4.14 7.94 8.96
C TYR A 113 -4.64 6.97 7.88
N PHE A 114 -4.84 7.43 6.63
CA PHE A 114 -5.24 6.57 5.53
C PHE A 114 -4.19 5.50 5.21
N PRO A 115 -2.93 5.84 4.89
CA PRO A 115 -1.91 4.82 4.64
C PRO A 115 -1.63 3.94 5.87
N LEU A 116 -1.69 4.47 7.09
CA LEU A 116 -1.59 3.64 8.30
C LEU A 116 -2.76 2.67 8.44
N GLY A 117 -3.95 3.04 8.00
CA GLY A 117 -5.11 2.14 7.94
C GLY A 117 -4.86 0.93 7.03
N PHE A 118 -4.17 1.10 5.90
CA PHE A 118 -3.82 -0.01 4.99
C PHE A 118 -2.83 -0.98 5.62
N VAL A 119 -1.84 -0.46 6.36
CA VAL A 119 -0.93 -1.30 7.16
C VAL A 119 -1.72 -2.08 8.22
N GLY A 120 -2.62 -1.41 8.95
CA GLY A 120 -3.47 -2.04 9.96
C GLY A 120 -4.35 -3.15 9.39
N LEU A 121 -4.98 -2.93 8.22
CA LEU A 121 -5.77 -3.94 7.52
C LEU A 121 -4.91 -5.13 7.08
N THR A 122 -3.68 -4.88 6.64
CA THR A 122 -2.76 -5.94 6.25
C THR A 122 -2.37 -6.81 7.44
N VAL A 123 -2.00 -6.20 8.57
CA VAL A 123 -1.71 -6.90 9.82
C VAL A 123 -2.93 -7.73 10.27
N LEU A 124 -4.11 -7.12 10.30
CA LEU A 124 -5.35 -7.81 10.66
C LEU A 124 -5.63 -9.00 9.73
N GLY A 125 -5.50 -8.81 8.42
CA GLY A 125 -5.70 -9.87 7.44
C GLY A 125 -4.74 -11.05 7.67
N ILE A 126 -3.45 -10.78 7.92
CA ILE A 126 -2.45 -11.81 8.19
C ILE A 126 -2.74 -12.55 9.50
N THR A 127 -3.12 -11.84 10.56
CA THR A 127 -3.44 -12.48 11.86
C THR A 127 -4.69 -13.37 11.80
N MET A 128 -5.59 -13.10 10.86
CA MET A 128 -6.79 -13.91 10.61
C MET A 128 -6.52 -15.13 9.71
N LEU A 129 -5.33 -15.24 9.10
CA LEU A 129 -4.96 -16.46 8.40
C LEU A 129 -4.77 -17.60 9.42
N PRO A 130 -5.19 -18.84 9.09
CA PRO A 130 -4.98 -19.97 9.98
C PRO A 130 -3.48 -20.18 10.19
N LYS A 131 -3.08 -20.37 11.47
CA LYS A 131 -1.73 -20.83 11.77
C LYS A 131 -1.55 -22.19 11.10
N GLN A 132 -0.67 -22.27 10.13
CA GLN A 132 -0.30 -23.56 9.55
C GLN A 132 0.38 -24.39 10.64
N SER A 133 -0.27 -25.47 11.01
CA SER A 133 0.33 -26.57 11.76
C SER A 133 1.50 -27.12 10.95
N GLU A 134 2.62 -27.38 11.59
CA GLU A 134 3.88 -27.88 10.99
C GLU A 134 3.79 -29.33 10.46
N ALA A 135 2.63 -29.76 10.02
CA ALA A 135 2.31 -31.15 9.68
C ALA A 135 2.76 -31.60 8.26
N SER A 136 3.77 -30.95 7.66
CA SER A 136 4.22 -31.33 6.30
C SER A 136 5.67 -31.81 6.21
N CYS A 137 6.32 -32.12 7.32
CA CYS A 137 7.71 -32.61 7.27
C CYS A 137 7.86 -34.13 7.50
N GLU A 138 6.76 -34.87 7.75
CA GLU A 138 6.80 -36.29 8.09
C GLU A 138 6.57 -37.27 6.92
N SER A 139 6.29 -36.78 5.71
CA SER A 139 6.02 -37.66 4.55
C SER A 139 7.17 -37.79 3.54
N CYS A 140 8.36 -37.30 3.85
CA CYS A 140 9.55 -37.46 2.99
C CYS A 140 10.60 -38.43 3.52
N SER A 141 10.25 -39.31 4.47
CA SER A 141 11.15 -40.38 4.89
C SER A 141 10.57 -41.77 4.49
N VAL A 142 10.62 -42.08 3.22
CA VAL A 142 10.62 -43.46 2.71
C VAL A 142 11.60 -43.54 1.54
#